data_16c5436d4730c97c1460de9cac7f6f5c
#
_entry.id   16c5436d4730c97c1460de9cac7f6f5c
#
_cell.length_a   1.000
_cell.length_b   1.000
_cell.length_c   1.000
_cell.angle_alpha   90.00
_cell.angle_beta   90.00
_cell.angle_gamma   90.00
#
_symmetry.space_group_name_H-M   'P 1'
#
loop_
_entity.id
_entity.type
_entity.pdbx_description
1 polymer ?
#
loop_
_entity_poly.entity_id
_entity_poly.type
_entity_poly.pdbx_seq_one_letter_code
_entity_poly.pdbx_strand_id
1 'polypeptide(L)'
;MNSSAEPEPKAKEISLTATAEFGLSSIGQIAVNAHDLDRAVEFYREKLGMKHLFTVPPKMAFFDCAGIRLMLALPETKEFDHPSSIIYFNVDDIQQAYTTLAERGVAFVEDPILVANMGTYDLWMASFRDSENNLLALMSNVAH
;
A
#
# COMPACT_ATOMS: atom_id res chain seq x y z
N MET A 1 -19.41 4.74 -4.85
CA MET A 1 -19.35 4.67 -4.93
C MET A 1 -19.49 4.90 -4.81
N ASN A 2 -19.72 4.87 -4.59
CA ASN A 2 -19.74 4.98 -4.44
C ASN A 2 -20.05 5.15 -4.23
N SER A 3 -20.39 5.04 -4.12
CA SER A 3 -20.49 5.11 -3.92
C SER A 3 -20.86 5.35 -3.69
N SER A 4 -21.34 5.25 -3.78
CA SER A 4 -21.71 5.31 -3.71
C SER A 4 -22.32 5.34 -3.81
N ALA A 5 -22.93 5.21 -4.10
CA ALA A 5 -23.52 5.02 -4.25
C ALA A 5 -24.28 4.80 -4.59
N GLU A 6 -24.71 4.35 -4.85
CA GLU A 6 -25.51 3.97 -5.11
C GLU A 6 -26.32 3.55 -4.88
N PRO A 7 -27.14 3.35 -5.02
CA PRO A 7 -27.99 2.85 -4.65
C PRO A 7 -28.37 1.91 -4.64
N GLU A 8 -28.94 1.25 -4.66
CA GLU A 8 -29.31 0.36 -4.84
C GLU A 8 -30.02 -0.18 -5.39
N PRO A 9 -30.43 -0.55 -5.64
CA PRO A 9 -31.02 -1.16 -6.11
C PRO A 9 -31.36 -1.86 -6.54
N LYS A 10 -31.96 -2.16 -6.71
CA LYS A 10 -32.28 -2.94 -7.33
C LYS A 10 -31.90 -4.17 -7.21
N ALA A 11 -32.00 -4.41 -6.47
CA ALA A 11 -31.36 -5.57 -6.19
C ALA A 11 -32.01 -6.76 -6.72
N LYS A 12 -33.08 -6.87 -6.79
CA LYS A 12 -33.66 -8.02 -7.19
C LYS A 12 -33.65 -8.42 -8.53
N GLU A 13 -33.91 -7.63 -9.30
CA GLU A 13 -34.00 -8.04 -10.61
C GLU A 13 -32.72 -8.51 -11.07
N ILE A 14 -31.89 -8.59 -10.22
CA ILE A 14 -30.65 -8.86 -10.63
C ILE A 14 -30.27 -10.16 -10.56
N SER A 15 -30.98 -10.93 -10.21
CA SER A 15 -30.50 -12.18 -10.02
C SER A 15 -29.46 -12.65 -10.95
N LEU A 16 -29.74 -13.05 -12.11
CA LEU A 16 -28.77 -13.58 -13.00
C LEU A 16 -27.73 -12.59 -13.33
N THR A 17 -28.13 -11.39 -13.68
CA THR A 17 -27.20 -10.37 -14.07
C THR A 17 -26.23 -10.04 -12.95
N ALA A 18 -26.72 -9.90 -11.74
CA ALA A 18 -25.85 -9.57 -10.63
C ALA A 18 -24.84 -10.69 -10.39
N THR A 19 -25.25 -11.94 -10.52
CA THR A 19 -24.33 -13.05 -10.36
C THR A 19 -23.27 -13.05 -11.44
N ALA A 20 -23.68 -12.81 -12.69
CA ALA A 20 -22.74 -12.80 -13.80
C ALA A 20 -21.76 -11.63 -13.71
N GLU A 21 -22.20 -10.52 -13.09
CA GLU A 21 -21.36 -9.35 -12.98
C GLU A 21 -20.53 -9.32 -11.71
N PHE A 22 -20.74 -10.27 -10.82
CA PHE A 22 -20.01 -10.27 -9.57
C PHE A 22 -18.52 -10.56 -9.82
N GLY A 23 -17.67 -9.84 -9.13
CA GLY A 23 -16.24 -10.07 -9.14
C GLY A 23 -15.63 -9.30 -7.99
N LEU A 24 -14.42 -9.70 -7.57
CA LEU A 24 -13.71 -8.98 -6.51
C LEU A 24 -13.11 -7.74 -7.16
N SER A 25 -13.54 -6.56 -6.73
CA SER A 25 -13.17 -5.32 -7.40
C SER A 25 -12.54 -4.26 -6.51
N SER A 26 -12.49 -4.48 -5.20
CA SER A 26 -11.86 -3.48 -4.33
C SER A 26 -11.07 -4.18 -3.23
N ILE A 27 -9.99 -3.53 -2.83
CA ILE A 27 -9.14 -4.02 -1.75
C ILE A 27 -9.50 -3.25 -0.50
N GLY A 28 -9.89 -3.94 0.57
CA GLY A 28 -10.25 -3.29 1.82
C GLY A 28 -9.09 -3.13 2.77
N GLN A 29 -8.16 -4.09 2.76
CA GLN A 29 -7.07 -4.09 3.72
C GLN A 29 -5.90 -4.89 3.19
N ILE A 30 -4.70 -4.41 3.51
CA ILE A 30 -3.45 -5.11 3.19
C ILE A 30 -2.71 -5.33 4.49
N ALA A 31 -2.24 -6.54 4.74
CA ALA A 31 -1.49 -6.86 5.94
C ALA A 31 0.01 -6.93 5.62
N VAL A 32 0.81 -6.29 6.46
CA VAL A 32 2.26 -6.27 6.34
C VAL A 32 2.85 -6.80 7.65
N ASN A 33 3.76 -7.76 7.55
CA ASN A 33 4.37 -8.35 8.74
C ASN A 33 5.26 -7.37 9.48
N ALA A 34 5.18 -7.42 10.80
CA ALA A 34 6.08 -6.67 11.66
C ALA A 34 6.47 -7.59 12.82
N HIS A 35 7.75 -7.57 13.20
CA HIS A 35 8.20 -8.33 14.36
C HIS A 35 8.41 -7.41 15.57
N ASP A 36 8.49 -6.10 15.33
CA ASP A 36 8.56 -5.09 16.38
C ASP A 36 7.52 -4.04 16.01
N LEU A 37 6.37 -4.10 16.64
CA LEU A 37 5.25 -3.24 16.26
C LEU A 37 5.54 -1.76 16.47
N ASP A 38 6.16 -1.40 17.60
CA ASP A 38 6.45 0.00 17.90
C ASP A 38 7.41 0.59 16.85
N ARG A 39 8.43 -0.18 16.49
CA ARG A 39 9.39 0.25 15.48
C ARG A 39 8.72 0.40 14.11
N ALA A 40 7.83 -0.54 13.78
CA ALA A 40 7.12 -0.48 12.50
C ALA A 40 6.19 0.72 12.46
N VAL A 41 5.45 0.97 13.54
CA VAL A 41 4.55 2.11 13.61
C VAL A 41 5.33 3.41 13.42
N GLU A 42 6.47 3.53 14.10
CA GLU A 42 7.28 4.74 13.98
C GLU A 42 7.75 4.93 12.54
N PHE A 43 8.19 3.87 11.88
CA PHE A 43 8.68 3.95 10.50
C PHE A 43 7.58 4.43 9.56
N TYR A 44 6.40 3.80 9.62
CA TYR A 44 5.31 4.15 8.70
C TYR A 44 4.74 5.53 8.99
N ARG A 45 4.66 5.91 10.26
CA ARG A 45 4.12 7.21 10.62
C ARG A 45 5.12 8.33 10.38
N GLU A 46 6.36 8.17 10.87
CA GLU A 46 7.33 9.26 10.84
C GLU A 46 8.15 9.33 9.55
N LYS A 47 8.56 8.19 9.02
CA LYS A 47 9.39 8.22 7.83
C LYS A 47 8.57 8.20 6.55
N LEU A 48 7.57 7.35 6.47
CA LEU A 48 6.72 7.31 5.29
C LEU A 48 5.62 8.38 5.33
N GLY A 49 5.33 8.95 6.51
CA GLY A 49 4.32 9.98 6.62
C GLY A 49 2.90 9.47 6.44
N MET A 50 2.67 8.20 6.68
CA MET A 50 1.36 7.60 6.49
C MET A 50 0.46 7.90 7.68
N LYS A 51 -0.83 8.10 7.44
CA LYS A 51 -1.75 8.48 8.48
C LYS A 51 -2.07 7.30 9.40
N HIS A 52 -1.60 7.38 10.64
CA HIS A 52 -1.88 6.36 11.65
C HIS A 52 -3.32 6.49 12.13
N LEU A 53 -4.06 5.41 12.13
CA LEU A 53 -5.46 5.42 12.58
C LEU A 53 -5.53 5.03 14.06
N PHE A 54 -5.06 3.84 14.39
CA PHE A 54 -5.02 3.38 15.78
C PHE A 54 -4.16 2.14 15.89
N THR A 55 -3.77 1.81 17.12
CA THR A 55 -3.00 0.60 17.43
C THR A 55 -3.78 -0.24 18.42
N VAL A 56 -3.78 -1.55 18.20
CA VAL A 56 -4.36 -2.51 19.14
C VAL A 56 -3.17 -3.26 19.74
N PRO A 57 -2.63 -2.77 20.87
CA PRO A 57 -1.45 -3.40 21.46
C PRO A 57 -1.75 -4.80 21.91
N PRO A 58 -0.77 -5.67 21.84
CA PRO A 58 0.58 -5.49 21.30
C PRO A 58 0.71 -5.95 19.85
N LYS A 59 -0.39 -6.32 19.21
CA LYS A 59 -0.33 -7.13 17.99
C LYS A 59 -0.46 -6.41 16.67
N MET A 60 -1.18 -5.32 16.60
CA MET A 60 -1.45 -4.72 15.29
C MET A 60 -1.67 -3.23 15.34
N ALA A 61 -1.40 -2.56 14.23
CA ALA A 61 -1.62 -1.13 14.07
C ALA A 61 -2.20 -0.89 12.68
N PHE A 62 -3.02 0.15 12.55
CA PHE A 62 -3.72 0.43 11.31
C PHE A 62 -3.43 1.82 10.80
N PHE A 63 -3.27 1.90 9.48
CA PHE A 63 -2.98 3.15 8.79
C PHE A 63 -3.96 3.32 7.64
N ASP A 64 -4.23 4.57 7.26
CA ASP A 64 -5.05 4.84 6.09
C ASP A 64 -4.14 5.13 4.90
N CYS A 65 -4.38 4.42 3.81
CA CYS A 65 -3.64 4.62 2.59
C CYS A 65 -4.66 4.83 1.47
N ALA A 66 -5.13 6.09 1.36
CA ALA A 66 -6.12 6.51 0.36
C ALA A 66 -7.36 5.61 0.38
N GLY A 67 -7.87 5.33 1.57
CA GLY A 67 -9.08 4.52 1.71
C GLY A 67 -8.85 3.03 1.86
N ILE A 68 -7.63 2.55 1.58
CA ILE A 68 -7.27 1.16 1.83
C ILE A 68 -6.59 1.12 3.19
N ARG A 69 -7.03 0.20 4.04
CA ARG A 69 -6.44 0.10 5.37
C ARG A 69 -5.18 -0.75 5.31
N LEU A 70 -4.07 -0.19 5.76
CA LEU A 70 -2.83 -0.94 5.86
C LEU A 70 -2.65 -1.36 7.31
N MET A 71 -2.52 -2.66 7.55
CA MET A 71 -2.38 -3.21 8.89
C MET A 71 -0.97 -3.73 9.07
N LEU A 72 -0.26 -3.22 10.07
CA LEU A 72 0.99 -3.80 10.51
C LEU A 72 0.63 -4.80 11.60
N ALA A 73 1.11 -6.03 11.49
CA ALA A 73 0.72 -7.07 12.43
C ALA A 73 1.87 -8.00 12.78
N LEU A 74 1.95 -8.36 14.05
CA LEU A 74 2.84 -9.42 14.45
C LEU A 74 2.22 -10.73 13.96
N PRO A 75 3.00 -11.64 13.36
CA PRO A 75 2.43 -12.88 12.86
C PRO A 75 1.94 -13.74 14.01
N GLU A 76 0.71 -14.23 13.92
CA GLU A 76 0.13 -15.03 14.98
C GLU A 76 0.64 -16.46 14.98
N THR A 77 1.00 -16.97 13.82
CA THR A 77 1.52 -18.32 13.66
C THR A 77 2.60 -18.30 12.58
N LYS A 78 3.32 -19.40 12.46
CA LYS A 78 4.34 -19.52 11.44
C LYS A 78 3.78 -19.35 10.04
N GLU A 79 2.57 -19.76 9.84
CA GLU A 79 1.94 -19.68 8.53
C GLU A 79 1.84 -18.23 8.04
N PHE A 80 1.63 -17.29 8.96
CA PHE A 80 1.51 -15.88 8.62
C PHE A 80 2.86 -15.14 8.67
N ASP A 81 3.94 -15.83 9.10
CA ASP A 81 5.25 -15.19 9.20
C ASP A 81 6.04 -15.46 7.93
N HIS A 82 5.74 -14.70 6.90
CA HIS A 82 6.39 -14.82 5.60
C HIS A 82 6.53 -13.43 4.99
N PRO A 83 7.38 -13.28 3.97
CA PRO A 83 7.53 -11.99 3.32
C PRO A 83 6.18 -11.50 2.79
N SER A 84 5.91 -10.22 2.98
CA SER A 84 4.70 -9.61 2.47
C SER A 84 4.80 -9.40 0.96
N SER A 85 3.65 -9.22 0.30
CA SER A 85 3.65 -8.82 -1.09
C SER A 85 4.26 -7.43 -1.21
N ILE A 86 4.87 -7.15 -2.35
CA ILE A 86 5.47 -5.83 -2.58
C ILE A 86 4.34 -4.84 -2.85
N ILE A 87 4.28 -3.78 -2.05
CA ILE A 87 3.31 -2.73 -2.25
C ILE A 87 3.99 -1.61 -3.03
N TYR A 88 3.35 -1.17 -4.11
CA TYR A 88 3.84 -0.08 -4.93
C TYR A 88 3.01 1.16 -4.63
N PHE A 89 3.66 2.19 -4.08
CA PHE A 89 2.97 3.43 -3.73
C PHE A 89 3.09 4.43 -4.87
N ASN A 90 1.97 4.99 -5.29
CA ASN A 90 1.98 6.01 -6.33
C ASN A 90 2.47 7.34 -5.77
N VAL A 91 3.39 7.97 -6.46
CA VAL A 91 3.83 9.34 -6.14
C VAL A 91 3.83 10.14 -7.42
N ASP A 92 3.58 11.45 -7.31
CA ASP A 92 3.54 12.31 -8.48
C ASP A 92 4.95 12.62 -9.00
N ASP A 93 5.89 12.86 -8.12
CA ASP A 93 7.26 13.20 -8.47
C ASP A 93 8.18 12.23 -7.75
N ILE A 94 8.65 11.22 -8.46
CA ILE A 94 9.45 10.17 -7.84
C ILE A 94 10.82 10.64 -7.38
N GLN A 95 11.41 11.62 -8.06
CA GLN A 95 12.70 12.13 -7.64
C GLN A 95 12.57 12.88 -6.31
N GLN A 96 11.52 13.68 -6.16
CA GLN A 96 11.28 14.39 -4.92
C GLN A 96 10.94 13.43 -3.80
N ALA A 97 10.10 12.44 -4.07
CA ALA A 97 9.72 11.45 -3.06
C ALA A 97 10.95 10.66 -2.60
N TYR A 98 11.79 10.25 -3.54
CA TYR A 98 13.01 9.52 -3.25
C TYR A 98 13.92 10.37 -2.35
N THR A 99 14.16 11.62 -2.72
CA THR A 99 15.04 12.51 -1.94
C THR A 99 14.48 12.72 -0.53
N THR A 100 13.19 12.99 -0.43
CA THR A 100 12.55 13.24 0.86
C THR A 100 12.67 12.03 1.79
N LEU A 101 12.34 10.85 1.26
CA LEU A 101 12.38 9.63 2.07
C LEU A 101 13.81 9.25 2.43
N ALA A 102 14.75 9.43 1.51
CA ALA A 102 16.15 9.14 1.79
C ALA A 102 16.68 10.05 2.90
N GLU A 103 16.26 11.32 2.91
CA GLU A 103 16.65 12.25 3.96
C GLU A 103 16.07 11.85 5.31
N ARG A 104 14.94 11.18 5.31
CA ARG A 104 14.33 10.67 6.54
C ARG A 104 14.94 9.35 6.98
N GLY A 105 15.92 8.85 6.24
CA GLY A 105 16.62 7.62 6.62
C GLY A 105 16.03 6.34 6.03
N VAL A 106 15.18 6.45 5.03
CA VAL A 106 14.64 5.25 4.37
C VAL A 106 15.74 4.63 3.52
N ALA A 107 15.92 3.31 3.65
CA ALA A 107 16.97 2.59 2.95
C ALA A 107 16.47 2.13 1.58
N PHE A 108 16.85 2.85 0.53
CA PHE A 108 16.48 2.46 -0.83
C PHE A 108 17.42 1.37 -1.34
N VAL A 109 16.84 0.44 -2.08
CA VAL A 109 17.59 -0.65 -2.69
C VAL A 109 18.29 -0.12 -3.95
N GLU A 110 17.64 0.84 -4.62
CA GLU A 110 18.20 1.42 -5.83
C GLU A 110 17.64 2.82 -6.03
N ASP A 111 18.34 3.62 -6.86
CA ASP A 111 17.85 4.94 -7.25
C ASP A 111 16.64 4.77 -8.17
N PRO A 112 15.83 5.81 -8.37
CA PRO A 112 14.71 5.73 -9.31
C PRO A 112 15.20 5.35 -10.71
N ILE A 113 14.55 4.39 -11.32
CA ILE A 113 14.89 3.91 -12.65
C ILE A 113 13.68 3.92 -13.57
N LEU A 114 13.96 4.10 -14.86
CA LEU A 114 12.94 3.98 -15.89
C LEU A 114 12.71 2.50 -16.13
N VAL A 115 11.51 2.03 -15.85
CA VAL A 115 11.18 0.62 -16.00
C VAL A 115 10.63 0.31 -17.38
N ALA A 116 9.75 1.16 -17.87
CA ALA A 116 9.11 0.91 -19.16
C ALA A 116 8.50 2.16 -19.75
N ASN A 117 8.51 2.22 -21.09
CA ASN A 117 7.79 3.23 -21.83
C ASN A 117 6.40 2.63 -22.12
N MET A 118 5.37 3.24 -21.55
CA MET A 118 4.02 2.70 -21.65
C MET A 118 3.20 3.40 -22.74
N GLY A 119 3.87 4.08 -23.65
CA GLY A 119 3.20 4.75 -24.75
C GLY A 119 3.00 6.23 -24.48
N THR A 120 2.03 6.58 -23.65
CA THR A 120 1.73 7.98 -23.35
C THR A 120 2.47 8.45 -22.09
N TYR A 121 3.12 7.56 -21.37
CA TYR A 121 3.89 7.92 -20.19
C TYR A 121 5.00 6.92 -19.95
N ASP A 122 5.98 7.30 -19.15
CA ASP A 122 7.06 6.42 -18.72
C ASP A 122 6.78 5.98 -17.30
N LEU A 123 7.01 4.70 -17.01
CA LEU A 123 6.85 4.16 -15.67
C LEU A 123 8.21 4.14 -14.99
N TRP A 124 8.28 4.82 -13.85
CA TRP A 124 9.49 4.88 -13.03
C TRP A 124 9.22 4.20 -11.68
N MET A 125 10.23 3.60 -11.12
CA MET A 125 10.13 2.91 -9.83
C MET A 125 11.39 3.09 -9.01
N ALA A 126 11.24 2.97 -7.68
CA ALA A 126 12.36 2.93 -6.74
C ALA A 126 11.98 2.05 -5.57
N SER A 127 12.74 1.01 -5.31
CA SER A 127 12.44 0.04 -4.24
C SER A 127 13.15 0.42 -2.96
N PHE A 128 12.52 0.14 -1.83
CA PHE A 128 13.11 0.41 -0.53
C PHE A 128 12.64 -0.63 0.48
N ARG A 129 13.29 -0.65 1.65
CA ARG A 129 12.93 -1.56 2.72
C ARG A 129 12.31 -0.79 3.87
N ASP A 130 11.30 -1.38 4.50
CA ASP A 130 10.76 -0.80 5.73
C ASP A 130 11.61 -1.25 6.92
N SER A 131 11.21 -0.85 8.13
CA SER A 131 11.96 -1.17 9.34
C SER A 131 11.96 -2.65 9.67
N GLU A 132 11.06 -3.41 9.07
CA GLU A 132 10.91 -4.83 9.30
C GLU A 132 11.46 -5.65 8.13
N ASN A 133 12.23 -4.98 7.26
CA ASN A 133 12.88 -5.61 6.12
C ASN A 133 11.90 -6.06 5.02
N ASN A 134 10.68 -5.55 5.02
CA ASN A 134 9.76 -5.80 3.91
C ASN A 134 10.17 -4.94 2.72
N LEU A 135 10.07 -5.50 1.52
CA LEU A 135 10.38 -4.77 0.30
C LEU A 135 9.13 -4.02 -0.16
N LEU A 136 9.29 -2.73 -0.40
CA LEU A 136 8.23 -1.86 -0.88
C LEU A 136 8.78 -1.05 -2.05
N ALA A 137 7.94 -0.32 -2.73
CA ALA A 137 8.40 0.48 -3.87
C ALA A 137 7.57 1.74 -4.05
N LEU A 138 8.21 2.75 -4.62
CA LEU A 138 7.52 3.91 -5.16
C LEU A 138 7.33 3.67 -6.65
N MET A 139 6.24 4.20 -7.21
CA MET A 139 6.05 4.19 -8.66
C MET A 139 5.47 5.52 -9.10
N SER A 140 5.82 5.95 -10.29
CA SER A 140 5.34 7.20 -10.84
C SER A 140 5.16 7.05 -12.35
N ASN A 141 4.06 7.58 -12.86
CA ASN A 141 3.80 7.61 -14.29
C ASN A 141 4.12 9.03 -14.75
N VAL A 142 5.16 9.17 -15.56
CA VAL A 142 5.61 10.48 -16.03
C VAL A 142 5.15 10.65 -17.46
N ALA A 143 4.24 11.59 -17.70
CA ALA A 143 3.66 11.80 -19.02
C ALA A 143 4.71 12.25 -20.03
N HIS A 144 4.54 11.84 -21.27
CA HIS A 144 5.42 12.24 -22.36
C HIS A 144 5.10 13.65 -22.84
#